data_0d6bb51d0d9ee6968454efb522449cf9
#
_entry.id   0d6bb51d0d9ee6968454efb522449cf9
#
_cell.length_a   1.000
_cell.length_b   1.000
_cell.length_c   1.000
_cell.angle_alpha   90.00
_cell.angle_beta   90.00
_cell.angle_gamma   90.00
#
_symmetry.space_group_name_H-M   'P 1'
#
loop_
_entity.id
_entity.type
_entity.pdbx_description
1 polymer ?
#
loop_
_entity_poly.entity_id
_entity_poly.type
_entity_poly.pdbx_seq_one_letter_code
_entity_poly.pdbx_strand_id
1 'polypeptide(L)'
;MNRTLHLNLHREFFAAIAAKKKRIEYRAQTPYWKKRLEGRKYDVIQFRNGYATKAPKMLVEFRGLRRYGKGRNAYYAIQLGRILKIQRWIP
;
A
#
# COMPACT_ATOMS: atom_id res chain seq x y z
N MET A 1 -19.19 4.89 1.75
CA MET A 1 -18.05 5.82 1.89
C MET A 1 -16.75 5.02 1.89
N ASN A 2 -15.82 5.35 1.02
CA ASN A 2 -14.55 4.65 0.93
C ASN A 2 -13.60 5.09 2.03
N ARG A 3 -13.03 4.10 2.73
CA ARG A 3 -11.94 4.34 3.67
C ARG A 3 -10.63 4.08 2.94
N THR A 4 -9.79 5.09 2.88
CA THR A 4 -8.57 5.05 2.09
C THR A 4 -7.34 5.02 2.99
N LEU A 5 -6.48 4.05 2.74
CA LEU A 5 -5.15 3.98 3.33
C LEU A 5 -4.18 4.67 2.36
N HIS A 6 -3.42 5.65 2.85
CA HIS A 6 -2.46 6.39 2.02
C HIS A 6 -1.06 5.87 2.28
N LEU A 7 -0.37 5.42 1.23
CA LEU A 7 0.98 4.89 1.32
C LEU A 7 1.87 5.50 0.23
N ASN A 8 3.09 5.86 0.62
CA ASN A 8 4.10 6.32 -0.33
C ASN A 8 5.02 5.17 -0.69
N LEU A 9 5.41 5.07 -1.95
CA LEU A 9 6.27 4.00 -2.46
C LEU A 9 7.43 4.58 -3.26
N HIS A 10 8.57 3.89 -3.18
CA HIS A 10 9.64 4.10 -4.14
C HIS A 10 9.17 3.68 -5.53
N ARG A 11 9.78 4.27 -6.57
CA ARG A 11 9.39 4.05 -7.95
C ARG A 11 9.37 2.57 -8.34
N GLU A 12 10.37 1.82 -7.92
CA GLU A 12 10.47 0.39 -8.26
C GLU A 12 9.30 -0.43 -7.75
N PHE A 13 8.83 -0.13 -6.53
CA PHE A 13 7.67 -0.83 -5.95
C PHE A 13 6.37 -0.39 -6.58
N PHE A 14 6.24 0.90 -6.84
CA PHE A 14 5.08 1.43 -7.55
C PHE A 14 4.97 0.77 -8.95
N ALA A 15 6.08 0.70 -9.68
CA ALA A 15 6.13 0.07 -11.00
C ALA A 15 5.75 -1.41 -10.94
N ALA A 16 6.23 -2.13 -9.93
CA ALA A 16 5.95 -3.57 -9.78
C ALA A 16 4.46 -3.82 -9.53
N ILE A 17 3.80 -2.97 -8.73
CA ILE A 17 2.35 -3.07 -8.50
C ILE A 17 1.59 -2.72 -9.77
N ALA A 18 1.98 -1.62 -10.44
CA ALA A 18 1.33 -1.18 -11.68
C ALA A 18 1.43 -2.25 -12.78
N ALA A 19 2.53 -2.98 -12.82
CA ALA A 19 2.74 -4.08 -13.78
C ALA A 19 2.08 -5.39 -13.33
N LYS A 20 1.40 -5.40 -12.20
CA LYS A 20 0.73 -6.58 -11.62
C LYS A 20 1.70 -7.70 -11.21
N LYS A 21 2.97 -7.37 -11.02
CA LYS A 21 3.99 -8.31 -10.58
C LYS A 21 4.08 -8.40 -9.07
N LYS A 22 3.70 -7.33 -8.35
CA LYS A 22 3.70 -7.26 -6.91
C LYS A 22 2.25 -7.12 -6.42
N ARG A 23 1.80 -8.05 -5.59
CA ARG A 23 0.42 -8.10 -5.11
C ARG A 23 0.31 -8.02 -3.60
N ILE A 24 1.42 -7.81 -2.93
CA ILE A 24 1.48 -7.67 -1.48
C ILE A 24 2.43 -6.51 -1.17
N GLU A 25 2.01 -5.63 -0.29
CA GLU A 25 2.86 -4.55 0.22
C GLU A 25 3.22 -4.86 1.67
N TYR A 26 4.50 -4.75 2.01
CA TYR A 26 5.00 -5.09 3.33
C TYR A 26 5.32 -3.84 4.14
N ARG A 27 4.99 -3.87 5.44
CA ARG A 27 5.35 -2.80 6.39
C ARG A 27 5.78 -3.43 7.70
N ALA A 28 6.81 -2.86 8.34
CA ALA A 28 7.27 -3.35 9.65
C ALA A 28 6.20 -3.11 10.72
N GLN A 29 6.12 -4.01 11.69
CA GLN A 29 5.20 -3.86 12.83
C GLN A 29 5.78 -2.88 13.84
N THR A 30 5.84 -1.61 13.46
CA THR A 30 6.22 -0.51 14.34
C THR A 30 4.97 0.07 15.00
N PRO A 31 5.12 0.85 16.09
CA PRO A 31 3.97 1.56 16.67
C PRO A 31 3.25 2.45 15.67
N TYR A 32 4.00 3.07 14.75
CA TYR A 32 3.44 3.92 13.69
C TYR A 32 2.47 3.13 12.80
N TRP A 33 2.92 1.95 12.28
CA TRP A 33 2.09 1.15 11.38
C TRP A 33 1.02 0.38 12.13
N LYS A 34 1.30 -0.05 13.35
CA LYS A 34 0.31 -0.70 14.20
C LYS A 34 -0.91 0.19 14.38
N LYS A 35 -0.70 1.46 14.69
CA LYS A 35 -1.78 2.43 14.89
C LYS A 35 -2.60 2.64 13.60
N ARG A 36 -1.96 2.58 12.44
CA ARG A 36 -2.61 2.85 11.16
C ARG A 36 -3.29 1.63 10.56
N LEU A 37 -2.85 0.44 10.89
CA LEU A 37 -3.30 -0.79 10.24
C LEU A 37 -4.17 -1.68 11.12
N GLU A 38 -3.81 -1.86 12.40
CA GLU A 38 -4.57 -2.77 13.26
C GLU A 38 -5.89 -2.14 13.72
N GLY A 39 -6.94 -2.96 13.72
CA GLY A 39 -8.26 -2.52 14.14
C GLY A 39 -8.94 -1.55 13.18
N ARG A 40 -8.38 -1.35 11.98
CA ARG A 40 -8.95 -0.47 10.99
C ARG A 40 -9.36 -1.24 9.75
N LYS A 41 -10.45 -0.80 9.14
CA LYS A 41 -10.95 -1.40 7.89
C LYS A 41 -10.81 -0.38 6.78
N TYR A 42 -10.10 -0.78 5.73
CA TYR A 42 -9.93 0.05 4.54
C TYR A 42 -10.60 -0.61 3.35
N ASP A 43 -11.10 0.19 2.43
CA ASP A 43 -11.66 -0.30 1.17
C ASP A 43 -10.62 -0.25 0.07
N VAL A 44 -9.82 0.80 0.07
CA VAL A 44 -8.83 1.06 -0.99
C VAL A 44 -7.54 1.59 -0.39
N ILE A 45 -6.48 1.50 -1.19
CA ILE A 45 -5.18 2.08 -0.89
C ILE A 45 -4.85 3.08 -1.98
N GLN A 46 -4.48 4.29 -1.60
CA GLN A 46 -3.94 5.31 -2.50
C GLN A 46 -2.43 5.27 -2.39
N PHE A 47 -1.76 4.67 -3.38
CA PHE A 47 -0.31 4.71 -3.47
C PHE A 47 0.14 5.99 -4.16
N ARG A 48 1.26 6.55 -3.70
CA ARG A 48 1.93 7.67 -4.34
C ARG A 48 3.40 7.31 -4.56
N ASN A 49 3.96 7.80 -5.65
CA ASN A 49 5.40 7.75 -5.88
C ASN A 49 5.98 9.14 -5.64
N GLY A 50 6.23 9.47 -4.38
CA GLY A 50 6.79 10.74 -3.98
C GLY A 50 5.78 11.72 -3.38
N TYR A 51 6.24 12.91 -3.04
CA TYR A 51 5.47 13.93 -2.31
C TYR A 51 5.07 15.13 -3.16
N ALA A 52 5.51 15.18 -4.41
CA ALA A 52 5.18 16.30 -5.30
C ALA A 52 3.67 16.33 -5.58
N THR A 53 3.14 17.53 -5.82
CA THR A 53 1.72 17.72 -6.12
C THR A 53 1.27 16.86 -7.31
N LYS A 54 2.12 16.72 -8.31
CA LYS A 54 1.84 15.95 -9.53
C LYS A 54 2.49 14.57 -9.52
N ALA A 55 2.76 14.03 -8.32
CA ALA A 55 3.33 12.69 -8.21
C ALA A 55 2.39 11.64 -8.80
N PRO A 56 2.94 10.56 -9.38
CA PRO A 56 2.12 9.43 -9.80
C PRO A 56 1.29 8.88 -8.64
N LYS A 57 0.07 8.50 -8.92
CA LYS A 57 -0.87 7.93 -7.93
C LYS A 57 -1.51 6.68 -8.50
N MET A 58 -1.83 5.76 -7.62
CA MET A 58 -2.50 4.51 -8.00
C MET A 58 -3.48 4.12 -6.91
N LEU A 59 -4.73 3.91 -7.29
CA LEU A 59 -5.79 3.46 -6.39
C LEU A 59 -5.97 1.96 -6.56
N VAL A 60 -5.86 1.21 -5.46
CA VAL A 60 -5.88 -0.26 -5.46
C VAL A 60 -6.84 -0.75 -4.39
N GLU A 61 -7.56 -1.83 -4.67
CA GLU A 61 -8.42 -2.45 -3.66
C GLU A 61 -7.59 -2.99 -2.50
N PHE A 62 -8.05 -2.74 -1.27
CA PHE A 62 -7.50 -3.32 -0.07
C PHE A 62 -8.19 -4.66 0.20
N ARG A 63 -7.45 -5.76 0.15
CA ARG A 63 -8.01 -7.11 0.30
C ARG A 63 -7.84 -7.70 1.69
N GLY A 64 -7.02 -7.10 2.52
CA GLY A 64 -6.84 -7.57 3.88
C GLY A 64 -5.45 -7.34 4.41
N LEU A 65 -5.27 -7.68 5.68
CA LEU A 65 -4.03 -7.49 6.42
C LEU A 65 -3.68 -8.79 7.11
N ARG A 66 -2.42 -9.22 6.98
CA ARG A 66 -1.90 -10.36 7.72
C ARG A 66 -0.67 -9.93 8.50
N ARG A 67 -0.45 -10.57 9.65
CA ARG A 67 0.70 -10.31 10.50
C ARG A 67 1.62 -11.52 10.48
N TYR A 68 2.92 -11.27 10.34
CA TYR A 68 3.93 -12.32 10.31
C TYR A 68 5.12 -11.92 11.17
N GLY A 69 5.90 -12.93 11.56
CA GLY A 69 7.15 -12.74 12.26
C GLY A 69 6.97 -12.43 13.74
N LYS A 70 8.10 -12.30 14.43
CA LYS A 70 8.15 -12.02 15.87
C LYS A 70 9.24 -10.97 16.16
N GLY A 71 8.99 -10.17 17.19
CA GLY A 71 9.97 -9.20 17.66
C GLY A 71 10.37 -8.20 16.58
N ARG A 72 11.66 -8.03 16.36
CA ARG A 72 12.18 -7.05 15.39
C ARG A 72 11.85 -7.40 13.96
N ASN A 73 11.58 -8.68 13.68
CA ASN A 73 11.32 -9.14 12.32
C ASN A 73 9.82 -9.21 12.01
N ALA A 74 8.98 -8.74 12.93
CA ALA A 74 7.55 -8.73 12.71
C ALA A 74 7.17 -7.72 11.63
N TYR A 75 6.26 -8.14 10.74
CA TYR A 75 5.82 -7.28 9.65
C TYR A 75 4.36 -7.53 9.32
N TYR A 76 3.78 -6.58 8.58
CA TYR A 76 2.45 -6.69 8.00
C TYR A 76 2.56 -7.00 6.53
N ALA A 77 1.66 -7.86 6.04
CA ALA A 77 1.46 -8.09 4.62
C ALA A 77 0.08 -7.56 4.24
N ILE A 78 0.07 -6.48 3.46
CA ILE A 78 -1.16 -5.84 2.98
C ILE A 78 -1.52 -6.50 1.65
N GLN A 79 -2.67 -7.17 1.61
CA GLN A 79 -3.12 -7.88 0.43
C GLN A 79 -3.75 -6.90 -0.55
N LEU A 80 -3.27 -6.88 -1.78
CA LEU A 80 -3.72 -5.96 -2.82
C LEU A 80 -4.68 -6.66 -3.78
N GLY A 81 -5.75 -5.97 -4.12
CA GLY A 81 -6.71 -6.44 -5.12
C GLY A 81 -6.49 -5.76 -6.47
N ARG A 82 -7.60 -5.44 -7.15
CA ARG A 82 -7.52 -4.84 -8.48
C ARG A 82 -7.02 -3.40 -8.41
N ILE A 83 -6.29 -3.02 -9.45
CA ILE A 83 -5.92 -1.62 -9.67
C ILE A 83 -7.15 -0.93 -10.25
N LEU A 84 -7.63 0.10 -9.57
CA LEU A 84 -8.82 0.81 -9.96
C LEU A 84 -8.51 2.04 -10.82
N LYS A 85 -7.36 2.67 -10.58
CA LYS A 85 -6.98 3.88 -11.30
C LYS A 85 -5.47 4.13 -11.16
N ILE A 86 -4.83 4.55 -12.24
CA ILE A 86 -3.45 5.01 -12.23
C ILE A 86 -3.42 6.39 -12.87
N GLN A 87 -2.73 7.35 -12.24
CA GLN A 87 -2.60 8.72 -12.73
C GLN A 87 -1.14 9.12 -12.83
N ARG A 88 -0.79 9.84 -13.87
CA ARG A 88 0.54 10.45 -14.09
C ARG A 88 1.68 9.43 -14.03
N TRP A 89 1.40 8.21 -14.43
CA TRP A 89 2.40 7.14 -14.46
C TRP A 89 2.85 6.86 -15.88
N ILE A 90 4.15 6.99 -16.08
CA ILE A 90 4.81 6.64 -17.36
C ILE A 90 5.81 5.54 -17.02
N PRO A 91 5.53 4.30 -17.44
CA PRO A 91 6.41 3.17 -17.14
C PRO A 91 7.77 3.26 -17.84
#